data_8eb699cf6a7fbe78539c2a1262637023
#
_entry.id   8eb699cf6a7fbe78539c2a1262637023
#
_cell.length_a   1.000
_cell.length_b   1.000
_cell.length_c   1.000
_cell.angle_alpha   90.00
_cell.angle_beta   90.00
_cell.angle_gamma   90.00
#
_symmetry.space_group_name_H-M   'P 1'
#
loop_
_entity.id
_entity.type
_entity.pdbx_description
1 polymer ?
#
loop_
_entity_poly.entity_id
_entity_poly.type
_entity_poly.pdbx_seq_one_letter_code
_entity_poly.pdbx_strand_id
1 'polypeptide(L)'
;MIYKFLISAMLLIFVAACATKPEDSADSSGSGAKSSDSSVDEGAITETAGSGIVAGSQEDLIVNVGDRVFFGYDSSDLDSDALELLQDQVAWLKQNSSVSITIEGHCDERGTREYNLALGEKRAQAVKNYLIGLGINPDRVSTISYGKE
;
A
#
# COMPACT_ATOMS: atom_id res chain seq x y z
N MET A 1 -20.47 -33.03 29.65
CA MET A 1 -20.31 -34.00 28.54
C MET A 1 -21.50 -33.96 27.57
N ILE A 2 -22.02 -32.82 27.19
CA ILE A 2 -23.22 -32.71 26.32
C ILE A 2 -23.01 -31.73 25.14
N TYR A 3 -21.82 -31.19 24.92
CA TYR A 3 -21.56 -30.19 23.87
C TYR A 3 -20.87 -30.75 22.60
N LYS A 4 -20.83 -32.07 22.40
CA LYS A 4 -20.13 -32.70 21.25
C LYS A 4 -21.05 -33.23 20.14
N PHE A 5 -22.35 -32.94 20.14
CA PHE A 5 -23.28 -33.57 19.18
C PHE A 5 -24.08 -32.62 18.29
N LEU A 6 -23.74 -31.34 18.20
CA LEU A 6 -24.53 -30.36 17.40
C LEU A 6 -23.80 -29.74 16.21
N ILE A 7 -22.67 -30.29 15.75
CA ILE A 7 -21.95 -29.77 14.56
C ILE A 7 -21.90 -30.82 13.45
N SER A 8 -22.96 -31.59 13.26
CA SER A 8 -22.99 -32.59 12.18
C SER A 8 -24.28 -32.60 11.38
N ALA A 9 -24.82 -31.44 11.04
CA ALA A 9 -25.99 -31.42 10.14
C ALA A 9 -26.18 -30.04 9.51
N MET A 10 -25.25 -29.57 8.64
CA MET A 10 -25.57 -28.56 7.63
C MET A 10 -24.48 -28.47 6.56
N LEU A 11 -24.34 -29.55 5.82
CA LEU A 11 -23.57 -29.58 4.58
C LEU A 11 -24.47 -30.16 3.51
N LEU A 12 -25.17 -29.35 2.76
CA LEU A 12 -25.65 -29.69 1.39
C LEU A 12 -26.30 -28.47 0.72
N ILE A 13 -25.95 -28.27 -0.54
CA ILE A 13 -26.66 -27.52 -1.59
C ILE A 13 -26.27 -26.04 -1.68
N PHE A 14 -25.36 -25.71 -2.64
CA PHE A 14 -25.69 -24.84 -3.76
C PHE A 14 -24.60 -24.96 -4.85
N VAL A 15 -24.84 -25.84 -5.80
CA VAL A 15 -24.21 -25.79 -7.14
C VAL A 15 -25.18 -25.01 -8.02
N ALA A 16 -24.82 -23.82 -8.42
CA ALA A 16 -25.49 -23.10 -9.50
C ALA A 16 -24.42 -22.65 -10.51
N ALA A 17 -24.35 -23.38 -11.60
CA ALA A 17 -23.64 -23.00 -12.81
C ALA A 17 -24.37 -21.82 -13.49
N CYS A 18 -23.63 -20.79 -13.85
CA CYS A 18 -24.03 -19.87 -14.91
C CYS A 18 -22.85 -19.65 -15.84
N ALA A 19 -22.95 -20.34 -16.97
CA ALA A 19 -22.20 -20.05 -18.19
C ALA A 19 -22.80 -18.80 -18.84
N THR A 20 -22.01 -17.81 -19.17
CA THR A 20 -22.37 -16.77 -20.13
C THR A 20 -21.24 -16.54 -21.13
N LYS A 21 -21.63 -16.55 -22.35
CA LYS A 21 -21.02 -16.57 -23.66
C LYS A 21 -20.38 -15.20 -24.01
N PRO A 22 -19.31 -15.15 -24.83
CA PRO A 22 -18.76 -13.90 -25.32
C PRO A 22 -19.58 -13.37 -26.50
N GLU A 23 -19.82 -12.08 -26.55
CA GLU A 23 -20.22 -11.37 -27.77
C GLU A 23 -19.17 -10.34 -28.15
N ASP A 24 -18.70 -10.55 -29.33
CA ASP A 24 -17.88 -9.74 -30.21
C ASP A 24 -18.68 -8.52 -30.69
N SER A 25 -18.11 -7.35 -30.68
CA SER A 25 -18.52 -6.28 -31.61
C SER A 25 -17.43 -5.21 -31.73
N ALA A 26 -17.00 -5.10 -32.94
CA ALA A 26 -16.00 -4.21 -33.50
C ALA A 26 -16.46 -2.74 -33.59
N ASP A 27 -15.42 -1.89 -33.67
CA ASP A 27 -15.28 -0.70 -34.52
C ASP A 27 -16.07 0.58 -34.17
N SER A 28 -15.34 1.65 -33.89
CA SER A 28 -15.46 2.88 -34.63
C SER A 28 -14.43 3.94 -34.23
N SER A 29 -13.66 4.35 -35.17
CA SER A 29 -12.77 5.52 -35.25
C SER A 29 -13.44 6.83 -34.89
N GLY A 30 -12.70 7.73 -34.21
CA GLY A 30 -13.11 9.11 -33.97
C GLY A 30 -11.95 10.02 -33.59
N SER A 31 -11.27 10.55 -34.59
CA SER A 31 -10.33 11.67 -34.57
C SER A 31 -10.88 12.90 -33.85
N GLY A 32 -10.05 13.58 -33.05
CA GLY A 32 -10.40 14.85 -32.45
C GLY A 32 -9.26 15.48 -31.67
N ALA A 33 -8.26 15.98 -32.38
CA ALA A 33 -7.27 16.89 -31.81
C ALA A 33 -7.95 18.20 -31.41
N LYS A 34 -7.75 18.63 -30.18
CA LYS A 34 -7.87 20.04 -29.80
C LYS A 34 -6.82 20.34 -28.72
N SER A 35 -5.76 20.95 -29.21
CA SER A 35 -4.84 21.74 -28.42
C SER A 35 -5.60 22.93 -27.85
N SER A 36 -5.59 23.05 -26.52
CA SER A 36 -5.84 24.33 -25.87
C SER A 36 -4.58 24.70 -25.08
N ASP A 37 -3.90 25.66 -25.70
CA ASP A 37 -2.99 26.59 -25.12
C ASP A 37 -3.62 27.22 -23.86
N SER A 38 -2.96 27.10 -22.71
CA SER A 38 -3.22 27.97 -21.58
C SER A 38 -1.90 28.34 -20.91
N SER A 39 -1.53 29.55 -21.25
CA SER A 39 -0.69 30.53 -20.56
C SER A 39 -0.10 30.06 -19.24
N VAL A 40 1.21 29.96 -19.22
CA VAL A 40 2.06 30.02 -18.01
C VAL A 40 1.85 31.38 -17.36
N ASP A 41 1.13 31.38 -16.25
CA ASP A 41 1.17 32.48 -15.30
C ASP A 41 2.50 32.37 -14.52
N GLU A 42 3.39 33.27 -14.87
CA GLU A 42 4.68 33.47 -14.22
C GLU A 42 4.42 34.18 -12.90
N GLY A 43 3.85 33.39 -11.93
CA GLY A 43 3.65 33.81 -10.54
C GLY A 43 4.95 33.75 -9.78
N ALA A 44 5.45 34.91 -9.42
CA ALA A 44 6.61 35.22 -8.62
C ALA A 44 7.05 34.10 -7.65
N ILE A 45 8.23 33.53 -7.90
CA ILE A 45 8.97 32.76 -6.94
C ILE A 45 9.48 33.75 -5.90
N THR A 46 8.71 33.92 -4.83
CA THR A 46 9.23 34.53 -3.62
C THR A 46 10.13 33.48 -2.99
N GLU A 47 11.42 33.59 -3.23
CA GLU A 47 12.43 32.87 -2.46
C GLU A 47 12.31 33.33 -1.00
N THR A 48 11.48 32.64 -0.23
CA THR A 48 11.60 32.66 1.22
C THR A 48 12.54 31.52 1.57
N ALA A 49 13.82 31.84 1.69
CA ALA A 49 14.83 30.97 2.27
C ALA A 49 14.46 30.71 3.74
N GLY A 50 13.70 29.65 3.94
CA GLY A 50 13.40 29.01 5.19
C GLY A 50 13.00 27.60 4.84
N SER A 51 13.96 26.68 4.86
CA SER A 51 13.73 25.25 4.68
C SER A 51 12.96 24.70 5.89
N GLY A 52 11.72 25.14 6.05
CA GLY A 52 10.81 24.62 7.04
C GLY A 52 10.13 23.38 6.50
N ILE A 53 10.65 22.19 6.80
CA ILE A 53 9.94 20.92 6.57
C ILE A 53 8.60 21.02 7.26
N VAL A 54 7.52 20.78 6.51
CA VAL A 54 6.15 20.85 7.05
C VAL A 54 5.89 19.60 7.89
N ALA A 55 5.55 19.80 9.16
CA ALA A 55 5.23 18.69 10.07
C ALA A 55 4.10 17.82 9.50
N GLY A 56 4.26 16.50 9.53
CA GLY A 56 3.30 15.55 8.98
C GLY A 56 3.37 15.37 7.45
N SER A 57 4.32 15.99 6.78
CA SER A 57 4.57 15.76 5.35
C SER A 57 5.40 14.49 5.13
N GLN A 58 5.42 14.00 3.89
CA GLN A 58 6.31 12.88 3.52
C GLN A 58 7.78 13.26 3.72
N GLU A 59 8.15 14.49 3.44
CA GLU A 59 9.52 14.98 3.65
C GLU A 59 9.91 14.98 5.14
N ASP A 60 8.98 15.34 6.02
CA ASP A 60 9.17 15.24 7.47
C ASP A 60 9.42 13.80 7.93
N LEU A 61 8.65 12.86 7.42
CA LEU A 61 8.85 11.43 7.69
C LEU A 61 10.23 10.96 7.19
N ILE A 62 10.60 11.29 5.95
CA ILE A 62 11.88 10.85 5.34
C ILE A 62 13.08 11.39 6.11
N VAL A 63 13.07 12.67 6.46
CA VAL A 63 14.25 13.34 7.03
C VAL A 63 14.40 13.05 8.52
N ASN A 64 13.31 13.01 9.26
CA ASN A 64 13.34 12.94 10.72
C ASN A 64 13.17 11.52 11.28
N VAL A 65 12.60 10.59 10.51
CA VAL A 65 12.29 9.23 10.97
C VAL A 65 12.89 8.17 10.04
N GLY A 66 12.64 8.30 8.75
CA GLY A 66 12.93 7.30 7.73
C GLY A 66 11.65 6.65 7.20
N ASP A 67 11.61 6.44 5.89
CA ASP A 67 10.43 5.93 5.17
C ASP A 67 10.59 4.50 4.66
N ARG A 68 11.77 3.86 4.83
CA ARG A 68 12.08 2.57 4.19
C ARG A 68 12.44 1.50 5.20
N VAL A 69 11.71 0.40 5.13
CA VAL A 69 11.97 -0.84 5.86
C VAL A 69 12.61 -1.85 4.91
N PHE A 70 13.71 -2.44 5.33
CA PHE A 70 14.43 -3.45 4.55
C PHE A 70 14.11 -4.86 5.03
N PHE A 71 14.17 -5.80 4.10
CA PHE A 71 13.92 -7.21 4.37
C PHE A 71 15.07 -8.08 3.90
N GLY A 72 15.26 -9.20 4.55
CA GLY A 72 16.20 -10.22 4.12
C GLY A 72 15.82 -10.80 2.75
N TYR A 73 16.76 -11.53 2.16
CA TYR A 73 16.53 -12.23 0.90
C TYR A 73 15.37 -13.21 1.05
N ASP A 74 14.41 -13.14 0.13
CA ASP A 74 13.24 -14.01 0.07
C ASP A 74 12.43 -14.07 1.39
N SER A 75 12.49 -13.00 2.19
CA SER A 75 11.82 -12.89 3.50
C SER A 75 10.83 -11.72 3.53
N SER A 76 9.82 -11.88 4.36
CA SER A 76 8.90 -10.84 4.81
C SER A 76 8.96 -10.65 6.34
N ASP A 77 9.97 -11.22 7.01
CA ASP A 77 10.16 -11.09 8.44
C ASP A 77 10.79 -9.74 8.78
N LEU A 78 10.28 -9.11 9.82
CA LEU A 78 10.83 -7.85 10.34
C LEU A 78 11.98 -8.18 11.30
N ASP A 79 13.18 -7.72 10.99
CA ASP A 79 14.33 -7.81 11.87
C ASP A 79 14.33 -6.71 12.95
N SER A 80 15.35 -6.70 13.81
CA SER A 80 15.46 -5.74 14.92
C SER A 80 15.49 -4.29 14.43
N ASP A 81 16.21 -4.03 13.35
CA ASP A 81 16.38 -2.68 12.82
C ASP A 81 15.08 -2.16 12.19
N ALA A 82 14.37 -3.06 11.48
CA ALA A 82 13.03 -2.79 10.95
C ALA A 82 12.03 -2.50 12.07
N LEU A 83 12.06 -3.27 13.16
CA LEU A 83 11.17 -3.09 14.30
C LEU A 83 11.43 -1.77 15.03
N GLU A 84 12.70 -1.35 15.20
CA GLU A 84 13.06 -0.08 15.80
C GLU A 84 12.56 1.10 14.95
N LEU A 85 12.86 1.10 13.64
CA LEU A 85 12.36 2.12 12.72
C LEU A 85 10.84 2.22 12.73
N LEU A 86 10.14 1.08 12.73
CA LEU A 86 8.67 1.07 12.75
C LEU A 86 8.09 1.63 14.06
N GLN A 87 8.79 1.49 15.19
CA GLN A 87 8.38 2.13 16.45
C GLN A 87 8.48 3.64 16.36
N ASP A 88 9.53 4.18 15.73
CA ASP A 88 9.69 5.62 15.49
C ASP A 88 8.62 6.14 14.52
N GLN A 89 8.32 5.38 13.47
CA GLN A 89 7.22 5.70 12.55
C GLN A 89 5.86 5.71 13.25
N VAL A 90 5.62 4.78 14.17
CA VAL A 90 4.39 4.77 14.99
C VAL A 90 4.30 6.00 15.88
N ALA A 91 5.41 6.42 16.50
CA ALA A 91 5.45 7.63 17.33
C ALA A 91 5.11 8.86 16.48
N TRP A 92 5.69 8.97 15.29
CA TRP A 92 5.41 10.04 14.33
C TRP A 92 3.94 10.01 13.85
N LEU A 93 3.39 8.85 13.48
CA LEU A 93 1.98 8.69 13.06
C LEU A 93 0.99 9.04 14.18
N LYS A 94 1.34 8.83 15.44
CA LYS A 94 0.52 9.22 16.59
C LYS A 94 0.53 10.73 16.81
N GLN A 95 1.66 11.40 16.57
CA GLN A 95 1.75 12.86 16.60
C GLN A 95 0.98 13.50 15.44
N ASN A 96 1.01 12.88 14.26
CA ASN A 96 0.35 13.33 13.03
C ASN A 96 -0.93 12.53 12.76
N SER A 97 -1.92 12.64 13.63
CA SER A 97 -3.12 11.78 13.65
C SER A 97 -4.01 11.89 12.40
N SER A 98 -3.95 12.98 11.66
CA SER A 98 -4.69 13.20 10.40
C SER A 98 -4.05 12.55 9.18
N VAL A 99 -2.78 12.11 9.28
CA VAL A 99 -2.05 11.52 8.16
C VAL A 99 -2.50 10.08 7.93
N SER A 100 -2.78 9.73 6.68
CA SER A 100 -2.96 8.35 6.21
C SER A 100 -1.78 7.98 5.33
N ILE A 101 -1.36 6.72 5.38
CA ILE A 101 -0.21 6.21 4.67
C ILE A 101 -0.57 5.05 3.74
N THR A 102 0.18 4.92 2.66
CA THR A 102 0.21 3.73 1.80
C THR A 102 1.57 3.07 1.94
N ILE A 103 1.59 1.79 2.29
CA ILE A 103 2.79 0.99 2.40
C ILE A 103 3.00 0.30 1.06
N GLU A 104 4.12 0.57 0.43
CA GLU A 104 4.51 0.02 -0.85
C GLU A 104 5.45 -1.16 -0.66
N GLY A 105 5.09 -2.31 -1.22
CA GLY A 105 5.90 -3.53 -1.16
C GLY A 105 6.73 -3.68 -2.43
N HIS A 106 8.05 -3.71 -2.28
CA HIS A 106 9.01 -3.84 -3.37
C HIS A 106 9.90 -5.07 -3.20
N CYS A 107 10.36 -5.61 -4.32
CA CYS A 107 11.31 -6.71 -4.41
C CYS A 107 12.41 -6.39 -5.41
N ASP A 108 13.49 -7.16 -5.38
CA ASP A 108 14.52 -7.10 -6.41
C ASP A 108 14.07 -7.79 -7.71
N GLU A 109 14.89 -7.71 -8.76
CA GLU A 109 14.57 -8.23 -10.09
C GLU A 109 14.55 -9.76 -10.19
N ARG A 110 15.06 -10.48 -9.19
CA ARG A 110 15.17 -11.94 -9.19
C ARG A 110 13.79 -12.59 -9.02
N GLY A 111 13.55 -13.68 -9.72
CA GLY A 111 12.29 -14.40 -9.68
C GLY A 111 11.26 -13.94 -10.72
N THR A 112 10.08 -14.57 -10.69
CA THR A 112 8.98 -14.21 -11.59
C THR A 112 8.25 -12.96 -11.12
N ARG A 113 7.53 -12.32 -12.01
CA ARG A 113 6.71 -11.14 -11.69
C ARG A 113 5.65 -11.46 -10.64
N GLU A 114 4.96 -12.57 -10.83
CA GLU A 114 3.88 -13.02 -9.94
C GLU A 114 4.39 -13.33 -8.54
N TYR A 115 5.55 -14.01 -8.48
CA TYR A 115 6.19 -14.30 -7.19
C TYR A 115 6.57 -13.02 -6.44
N ASN A 116 7.22 -12.08 -7.12
CA ASN A 116 7.64 -10.82 -6.50
C ASN A 116 6.45 -9.95 -6.11
N LEU A 117 5.37 -9.95 -6.90
CA LEU A 117 4.14 -9.27 -6.52
C LEU A 117 3.58 -9.83 -5.21
N ALA A 118 3.54 -11.16 -5.07
CA ALA A 118 3.09 -11.81 -3.84
C ALA A 118 4.03 -11.57 -2.66
N LEU A 119 5.35 -11.55 -2.87
CA LEU A 119 6.33 -11.26 -1.82
C LEU A 119 6.25 -9.80 -1.37
N GLY A 120 6.12 -8.85 -2.29
CA GLY A 120 5.91 -7.44 -1.98
C GLY A 120 4.64 -7.22 -1.15
N GLU A 121 3.54 -7.89 -1.50
CA GLU A 121 2.30 -7.84 -0.71
C GLU A 121 2.51 -8.38 0.71
N LYS A 122 3.21 -9.51 0.88
CA LYS A 122 3.51 -10.06 2.21
C LYS A 122 4.34 -9.10 3.05
N ARG A 123 5.33 -8.42 2.46
CA ARG A 123 6.16 -7.42 3.13
C ARG A 123 5.35 -6.21 3.58
N ALA A 124 4.56 -5.65 2.69
CA ALA A 124 3.67 -4.53 3.01
C ALA A 124 2.66 -4.90 4.11
N GLN A 125 2.10 -6.12 4.05
CA GLN A 125 1.16 -6.61 5.05
C GLN A 125 1.83 -6.87 6.42
N ALA A 126 3.08 -7.32 6.45
CA ALA A 126 3.84 -7.50 7.70
C ALA A 126 4.02 -6.16 8.42
N VAL A 127 4.43 -5.12 7.69
CA VAL A 127 4.54 -3.75 8.22
C VAL A 127 3.18 -3.23 8.71
N LYS A 128 2.14 -3.33 7.89
CA LYS A 128 0.78 -2.92 8.28
C LYS A 128 0.32 -3.57 9.58
N ASN A 129 0.47 -4.89 9.68
CA ASN A 129 0.05 -5.63 10.86
C ASN A 129 0.82 -5.17 12.12
N TYR A 130 2.10 -4.87 11.99
CA TYR A 130 2.92 -4.37 13.08
C TYR A 130 2.46 -2.97 13.55
N LEU A 131 2.22 -2.04 12.61
CA LEU A 131 1.72 -0.70 12.92
C LEU A 131 0.35 -0.75 13.62
N ILE A 132 -0.57 -1.60 13.14
CA ILE A 132 -1.88 -1.81 13.76
C ILE A 132 -1.73 -2.42 15.16
N GLY A 133 -0.82 -3.39 15.33
CA GLY A 133 -0.51 -4.00 16.63
C GLY A 133 0.00 -2.99 17.65
N LEU A 134 0.66 -1.92 17.20
CA LEU A 134 1.11 -0.80 18.04
C LEU A 134 0.06 0.33 18.18
N GLY A 135 -1.15 0.11 17.68
CA GLY A 135 -2.32 0.98 17.92
C GLY A 135 -2.57 2.05 16.84
N ILE A 136 -2.03 1.89 15.65
CA ILE A 136 -2.42 2.72 14.49
C ILE A 136 -3.77 2.23 13.97
N ASN A 137 -4.69 3.16 13.66
CA ASN A 137 -6.01 2.82 13.12
C ASN A 137 -5.86 2.17 11.73
N PRO A 138 -6.44 0.98 11.50
CA PRO A 138 -6.39 0.29 10.21
C PRO A 138 -6.85 1.11 9.01
N ASP A 139 -7.82 2.01 9.20
CA ASP A 139 -8.37 2.86 8.14
C ASP A 139 -7.37 3.92 7.63
N ARG A 140 -6.31 4.16 8.39
CA ARG A 140 -5.22 5.07 8.02
C ARG A 140 -4.09 4.39 7.25
N VAL A 141 -4.12 3.05 7.11
CA VAL A 141 -3.02 2.29 6.55
C VAL A 141 -3.51 1.41 5.40
N SER A 142 -3.09 1.72 4.18
CA SER A 142 -3.29 0.91 2.99
C SER A 142 -2.00 0.20 2.57
N THR A 143 -2.12 -0.86 1.78
CA THR A 143 -0.99 -1.58 1.19
C THR A 143 -1.12 -1.65 -0.32
N ILE A 144 -0.01 -1.63 -1.02
CA ILE A 144 0.10 -1.91 -2.44
C ILE A 144 1.41 -2.62 -2.71
N SER A 145 1.42 -3.59 -3.62
CA SER A 145 2.64 -4.26 -4.05
C SER A 145 2.99 -3.86 -5.48
N TYR A 146 4.22 -3.46 -5.69
CA TYR A 146 4.82 -3.26 -7.00
C TYR A 146 5.68 -4.45 -7.43
N GLY A 147 5.94 -5.39 -6.51
CA GLY A 147 6.80 -6.53 -6.80
C GLY A 147 8.20 -6.06 -7.16
N LYS A 148 8.66 -6.42 -8.36
CA LYS A 148 9.98 -6.05 -8.88
C LYS A 148 9.95 -4.85 -9.85
N GLU A 149 8.86 -4.10 -9.88
CA GLU A 149 8.69 -2.96 -10.79
C GLU A 149 9.06 -1.63 -10.15
#